data_30173722c17dd4a21a3b03ce677848df
#
_entry.id   30173722c17dd4a21a3b03ce677848df
#
_cell.length_a   1.000
_cell.length_b   1.000
_cell.length_c   1.000
_cell.angle_alpha   90.00
_cell.angle_beta   90.00
_cell.angle_gamma   90.00
#
_symmetry.space_group_name_H-M   'P 1'
#
loop_
_entity.id
_entity.type
_entity.pdbx_description
1 polymer ?
#
loop_
_entity_poly.entity_id
_entity_poly.type
_entity_poly.pdbx_seq_one_letter_code
_entity_poly.pdbx_strand_id
1 'polypeptide(L)'
;MATQDIMSMIRSNSFLTDGTLIYRSANEGDALRWLFVDDEGVIRSATAQALANKAGINARAVGSDYTQALVPISLQLANWAQKIVFLDRDSYDKTAELFQEHEYDWSNVVAKSQILDLADTAKAYFYMSSQLVTVLKEKLPELAV
;
A
#
# COMPACT_ATOMS: atom_id res chain seq x y z
N MET A 1 -8.25 16.46 22.43
CA MET A 1 -7.20 15.71 21.70
C MET A 1 -7.19 15.97 20.20
N ALA A 2 -8.35 16.06 19.60
CA ALA A 2 -8.45 16.16 18.15
C ALA A 2 -7.66 17.32 17.53
N THR A 3 -7.71 18.54 18.11
CA THR A 3 -7.02 19.71 17.55
C THR A 3 -5.50 19.52 17.55
N GLN A 4 -4.96 19.03 18.65
CA GLN A 4 -3.53 18.82 18.76
C GLN A 4 -3.05 17.71 17.85
N ASP A 5 -3.82 16.63 17.71
CA ASP A 5 -3.50 15.55 16.80
C ASP A 5 -3.54 16.00 15.34
N ILE A 6 -4.53 16.79 14.98
CA ILE A 6 -4.63 17.33 13.62
C ILE A 6 -3.42 18.21 13.30
N MET A 7 -3.03 19.09 14.22
CA MET A 7 -1.88 19.95 14.04
C MET A 7 -0.59 19.15 13.93
N SER A 8 -0.43 18.09 14.72
CA SER A 8 0.70 17.20 14.64
C SER A 8 0.74 16.47 13.29
N MET A 9 -0.39 16.01 12.81
CA MET A 9 -0.49 15.34 11.50
C MET A 9 -0.12 16.27 10.36
N ILE A 10 -0.56 17.52 10.41
CA ILE A 10 -0.20 18.53 9.41
C ILE A 10 1.31 18.76 9.41
N ARG A 11 1.91 18.92 10.60
CA ARG A 11 3.36 19.14 10.71
C ARG A 11 4.18 17.96 10.24
N SER A 12 3.67 16.74 10.40
CA SER A 12 4.38 15.53 9.98
C SER A 12 4.03 15.09 8.56
N ASN A 13 3.38 15.98 7.78
CA ASN A 13 2.98 15.71 6.40
C ASN A 13 2.06 14.49 6.28
N SER A 14 1.11 14.37 7.22
CA SER A 14 0.11 13.31 7.18
C SER A 14 -0.99 13.54 6.16
N PHE A 15 -0.94 14.67 5.46
CA PHE A 15 -1.82 14.98 4.32
C PHE A 15 -1.00 14.96 3.04
N LEU A 16 -1.58 14.37 1.99
CA LEU A 16 -1.02 14.45 0.65
C LEU A 16 -1.41 15.78 0.00
N THR A 17 -0.76 16.10 -1.13
CA THR A 17 -0.96 17.38 -1.83
C THR A 17 -2.40 17.61 -2.29
N ASP A 18 -3.17 16.55 -2.48
CA ASP A 18 -4.60 16.63 -2.84
C ASP A 18 -5.54 16.75 -1.63
N GLY A 19 -4.98 16.85 -0.42
CA GLY A 19 -5.75 16.90 0.81
C GLY A 19 -6.12 15.54 1.38
N THR A 20 -5.68 14.45 0.78
CA THR A 20 -5.94 13.10 1.30
C THR A 20 -5.21 12.89 2.62
N LEU A 21 -5.95 12.55 3.67
CA LEU A 21 -5.37 12.28 4.97
C LEU A 21 -4.67 10.92 4.99
N ILE A 22 -3.40 10.91 5.38
CA ILE A 22 -2.66 9.69 5.67
C ILE A 22 -2.53 9.59 7.19
N TYR A 23 -3.05 8.50 7.77
CA TYR A 23 -2.87 8.26 9.20
C TYR A 23 -1.39 8.09 9.52
N ARG A 24 -1.00 8.60 10.70
CA ARG A 24 0.38 8.46 11.15
C ARG A 24 0.74 6.98 11.27
N SER A 25 1.90 6.66 10.73
CA SER A 25 2.52 5.36 10.94
C SER A 25 3.36 5.39 12.22
N ALA A 26 3.54 4.22 12.84
CA ALA A 26 4.54 4.09 13.90
C ALA A 26 5.96 4.38 13.40
N ASN A 27 6.18 4.30 12.10
CA ASN A 27 7.49 4.44 11.45
C ASN A 27 7.47 5.64 10.53
N GLU A 28 7.68 6.82 11.10
CA GLU A 28 7.75 8.08 10.33
C GLU A 28 9.20 8.54 10.19
N GLY A 29 9.39 9.70 9.59
CA GLY A 29 10.71 10.30 9.40
C GLY A 29 11.47 9.62 8.26
N ASP A 30 12.63 9.04 8.56
CA ASP A 30 13.52 8.46 7.54
C ASP A 30 13.16 7.04 7.14
N ALA A 31 12.07 6.47 7.68
CA ALA A 31 11.64 5.12 7.31
C ALA A 31 11.29 5.03 5.83
N LEU A 32 11.57 3.88 5.23
CA LEU A 32 11.16 3.59 3.85
C LEU A 32 9.63 3.64 3.74
N ARG A 33 9.14 4.14 2.61
CA ARG A 33 7.70 4.26 2.37
C ARG A 33 7.28 3.26 1.30
N TRP A 34 6.49 2.29 1.69
CA TRP A 34 6.00 1.23 0.80
C TRP A 34 4.48 1.27 0.69
N LEU A 35 3.99 1.04 -0.52
CA LEU A 35 2.57 0.96 -0.81
C LEU A 35 2.24 -0.46 -1.27
N PHE A 36 1.29 -1.10 -0.60
CA PHE A 36 0.81 -2.43 -0.97
C PHE A 36 -0.54 -2.30 -1.65
N VAL A 37 -0.70 -2.94 -2.80
CA VAL A 37 -1.90 -2.83 -3.62
C VAL A 37 -2.48 -4.21 -3.88
N ASP A 38 -3.76 -4.39 -3.55
CA ASP A 38 -4.58 -5.51 -4.00
C ASP A 38 -5.92 -4.95 -4.50
N ASP A 39 -6.92 -5.80 -4.72
CA ASP A 39 -8.20 -5.31 -5.26
C ASP A 39 -8.90 -4.33 -4.33
N GLU A 40 -9.07 -4.69 -3.08
CA GLU A 40 -9.87 -3.90 -2.12
C GLU A 40 -9.05 -3.22 -1.02
N GLY A 41 -7.82 -3.65 -0.81
CA GLY A 41 -6.95 -3.07 0.21
C GLY A 41 -7.23 -3.52 1.63
N VAL A 42 -7.90 -4.66 1.83
CA VAL A 42 -8.40 -5.03 3.16
C VAL A 42 -7.90 -6.37 3.71
N ILE A 43 -7.34 -7.24 2.89
CA ILE A 43 -6.86 -8.56 3.37
C ILE A 43 -5.37 -8.72 3.11
N ARG A 44 -4.98 -8.98 1.85
CA ARG A 44 -3.58 -9.26 1.50
C ARG A 44 -2.71 -8.03 1.70
N SER A 45 -3.12 -6.90 1.16
CA SER A 45 -2.38 -5.65 1.29
C SER A 45 -2.36 -5.16 2.74
N ALA A 46 -3.47 -5.29 3.46
CA ALA A 46 -3.54 -4.89 4.85
C ALA A 46 -2.65 -5.77 5.74
N THR A 47 -2.57 -7.07 5.46
CA THR A 47 -1.64 -7.97 6.17
C THR A 47 -0.20 -7.57 5.88
N ALA A 48 0.14 -7.32 4.61
CA ALA A 48 1.47 -6.88 4.23
C ALA A 48 1.82 -5.53 4.90
N GLN A 49 0.88 -4.61 4.96
CA GLN A 49 1.05 -3.34 5.68
C GLN A 49 1.40 -3.57 7.15
N ALA A 50 0.67 -4.44 7.83
CA ALA A 50 0.89 -4.72 9.24
C ALA A 50 2.28 -5.31 9.48
N LEU A 51 2.69 -6.26 8.63
CA LEU A 51 4.01 -6.88 8.73
C LEU A 51 5.12 -5.88 8.44
N ALA A 52 4.96 -5.05 7.41
CA ALA A 52 5.95 -4.05 7.03
C ALA A 52 6.10 -2.99 8.13
N ASN A 53 5.00 -2.52 8.70
CA ASN A 53 5.06 -1.57 9.82
C ASN A 53 5.78 -2.16 11.02
N LYS A 54 5.58 -3.44 11.30
CA LYS A 54 6.29 -4.15 12.37
C LYS A 54 7.79 -4.26 12.06
N ALA A 55 8.15 -4.32 10.79
CA ALA A 55 9.55 -4.39 10.34
C ALA A 55 10.24 -3.02 10.25
N GLY A 56 9.57 -1.95 10.64
CA GLY A 56 10.14 -0.60 10.61
C GLY A 56 9.90 0.18 9.32
N ILE A 57 9.05 -0.32 8.44
CA ILE A 57 8.70 0.33 7.17
C ILE A 57 7.43 1.16 7.36
N ASN A 58 7.38 2.36 6.79
CA ASN A 58 6.16 3.15 6.76
C ASN A 58 5.30 2.66 5.59
N ALA A 59 4.36 1.77 5.88
CA ALA A 59 3.59 1.08 4.86
C ALA A 59 2.13 1.51 4.86
N ARG A 60 1.52 1.49 3.67
CA ARG A 60 0.09 1.74 3.46
C ARG A 60 -0.47 0.66 2.56
N ALA A 61 -1.75 0.34 2.76
CA ALA A 61 -2.50 -0.61 1.94
C ALA A 61 -3.61 0.12 1.20
N VAL A 62 -3.72 -0.16 -0.09
CA VAL A 62 -4.75 0.44 -0.94
C VAL A 62 -5.33 -0.60 -1.88
N GLY A 63 -6.48 -0.29 -2.48
CA GLY A 63 -7.13 -1.14 -3.47
C GLY A 63 -7.09 -0.57 -4.86
N SER A 64 -6.93 -1.43 -5.85
CA SER A 64 -6.97 -1.06 -7.27
C SER A 64 -8.41 -0.97 -7.79
N ASP A 65 -9.37 -1.61 -7.13
CA ASP A 65 -10.77 -1.53 -7.51
C ASP A 65 -11.37 -0.24 -6.94
N TYR A 66 -11.44 0.78 -7.79
CA TYR A 66 -11.86 2.12 -7.40
C TYR A 66 -13.26 2.17 -6.78
N THR A 67 -14.13 1.21 -7.15
CA THR A 67 -15.52 1.19 -6.67
C THR A 67 -15.69 0.41 -5.36
N GLN A 68 -14.78 -0.49 -5.04
CA GLN A 68 -14.88 -1.40 -3.89
C GLN A 68 -13.85 -1.12 -2.81
N ALA A 69 -12.75 -0.47 -3.15
CA ALA A 69 -11.65 -0.28 -2.22
C ALA A 69 -12.02 0.63 -1.07
N LEU A 70 -11.63 0.24 0.14
CA LEU A 70 -11.79 1.08 1.32
C LEU A 70 -10.92 2.34 1.19
N VAL A 71 -9.68 2.18 0.76
CA VAL A 71 -8.79 3.28 0.38
C VAL A 71 -8.32 3.01 -1.04
N PRO A 72 -8.89 3.68 -2.04
CA PRO A 72 -8.46 3.49 -3.43
C PRO A 72 -7.04 4.03 -3.66
N ILE A 73 -6.32 3.38 -4.59
CA ILE A 73 -5.03 3.91 -5.01
C ILE A 73 -5.23 5.28 -5.65
N SER A 74 -4.27 6.17 -5.43
CA SER A 74 -4.27 7.51 -6.02
C SER A 74 -2.89 7.86 -6.56
N LEU A 75 -2.84 8.87 -7.43
CA LEU A 75 -1.57 9.41 -7.93
C LEU A 75 -0.68 9.88 -6.77
N GLN A 76 -1.29 10.52 -5.78
CA GLN A 76 -0.56 11.06 -4.63
C GLN A 76 0.07 9.96 -3.80
N LEU A 77 -0.65 8.88 -3.54
CA LEU A 77 -0.11 7.72 -2.81
C LEU A 77 0.99 7.03 -3.63
N ALA A 78 0.79 6.87 -4.93
CA ALA A 78 1.81 6.30 -5.80
C ALA A 78 3.09 7.15 -5.80
N ASN A 79 2.97 8.47 -5.83
CA ASN A 79 4.12 9.38 -5.76
C ASN A 79 4.78 9.39 -4.39
N TRP A 80 4.00 9.25 -3.33
CA TRP A 80 4.51 9.18 -1.96
C TRP A 80 5.42 7.96 -1.75
N ALA A 81 5.05 6.83 -2.32
CA ALA A 81 5.74 5.57 -2.10
C ALA A 81 7.10 5.52 -2.79
N GLN A 82 8.09 4.99 -2.11
CA GLN A 82 9.40 4.68 -2.70
C GLN A 82 9.39 3.31 -3.36
N LYS A 83 8.52 2.41 -2.90
CA LYS A 83 8.31 1.09 -3.49
C LYS A 83 6.82 0.78 -3.48
N ILE A 84 6.33 0.25 -4.59
CA ILE A 84 4.95 -0.19 -4.73
C ILE A 84 4.94 -1.70 -4.95
N VAL A 85 4.23 -2.42 -4.09
CA VAL A 85 4.11 -3.87 -4.17
C VAL A 85 2.67 -4.22 -4.54
N PHE A 86 2.50 -4.75 -5.74
CA PHE A 86 1.21 -5.28 -6.19
C PHE A 86 1.11 -6.74 -5.77
N LEU A 87 0.08 -7.10 -5.03
CA LEU A 87 -0.05 -8.45 -4.48
C LEU A 87 -0.36 -9.49 -5.54
N ASP A 88 -0.88 -9.05 -6.69
CA ASP A 88 -1.11 -9.90 -7.85
C ASP A 88 -1.03 -9.09 -9.15
N ARG A 89 -1.02 -9.80 -10.28
CA ARG A 89 -0.95 -9.18 -11.60
C ARG A 89 -2.21 -8.39 -11.93
N ASP A 90 -3.36 -8.86 -11.48
CA ASP A 90 -4.64 -8.21 -11.75
C ASP A 90 -4.70 -6.81 -11.17
N SER A 91 -4.24 -6.62 -9.93
CA SER A 91 -4.21 -5.30 -9.31
C SER A 91 -3.24 -4.36 -10.02
N TYR A 92 -2.11 -4.88 -10.54
CA TYR A 92 -1.19 -4.11 -11.35
C TYR A 92 -1.85 -3.64 -12.65
N ASP A 93 -2.51 -4.55 -13.36
CA ASP A 93 -3.14 -4.24 -14.64
C ASP A 93 -4.28 -3.23 -14.48
N LYS A 94 -5.10 -3.38 -13.44
CA LYS A 94 -6.18 -2.43 -13.14
C LYS A 94 -5.65 -1.04 -12.81
N THR A 95 -4.57 -0.96 -12.05
CA THR A 95 -3.94 0.32 -11.72
C THR A 95 -3.34 0.97 -12.96
N ALA A 96 -2.69 0.19 -13.83
CA ALA A 96 -2.16 0.69 -15.09
C ALA A 96 -3.26 1.29 -15.96
N GLU A 97 -4.39 0.59 -16.07
CA GLU A 97 -5.53 1.08 -16.83
C GLU A 97 -6.07 2.39 -16.26
N LEU A 98 -6.23 2.46 -14.94
CA LEU A 98 -6.69 3.67 -14.26
C LEU A 98 -5.76 4.86 -14.53
N PHE A 99 -4.45 4.66 -14.43
CA PHE A 99 -3.47 5.72 -14.65
C PHE A 99 -3.45 6.18 -16.09
N GLN A 100 -3.61 5.26 -17.05
CA GLN A 100 -3.70 5.59 -18.46
C GLN A 100 -4.95 6.40 -18.79
N GLU A 101 -6.09 6.05 -18.21
CA GLU A 101 -7.33 6.80 -18.38
C GLU A 101 -7.21 8.25 -17.92
N HIS A 102 -6.45 8.48 -16.88
CA HIS A 102 -6.23 9.81 -16.31
C HIS A 102 -4.98 10.50 -16.85
N GLU A 103 -4.29 9.88 -17.82
CA GLU A 103 -3.06 10.40 -18.41
C GLU A 103 -1.96 10.65 -17.38
N TYR A 104 -1.92 9.85 -16.32
CA TYR A 104 -0.86 9.91 -15.31
C TYR A 104 0.39 9.17 -15.80
N ASP A 105 1.57 9.61 -15.32
CA ASP A 105 2.83 8.99 -15.68
C ASP A 105 2.94 7.58 -15.04
N TRP A 106 2.80 6.56 -15.89
CA TRP A 106 2.92 5.16 -15.47
C TRP A 106 4.37 4.70 -15.36
N SER A 107 5.30 5.30 -16.11
CA SER A 107 6.70 4.89 -16.11
C SER A 107 7.34 5.01 -14.73
N ASN A 108 6.99 6.04 -13.97
CA ASN A 108 7.47 6.24 -12.61
C ASN A 108 7.00 5.12 -11.67
N VAL A 109 5.78 4.65 -11.84
CA VAL A 109 5.24 3.53 -11.05
C VAL A 109 5.97 2.23 -11.42
N VAL A 110 6.14 1.96 -12.70
CA VAL A 110 6.85 0.75 -13.17
C VAL A 110 8.25 0.68 -12.57
N ALA A 111 8.97 1.80 -12.54
CA ALA A 111 10.35 1.84 -12.07
C ALA A 111 10.52 1.41 -10.61
N LYS A 112 9.48 1.54 -9.79
CA LYS A 112 9.54 1.19 -8.37
C LYS A 112 8.57 0.08 -7.95
N SER A 113 7.97 -0.62 -8.93
CA SER A 113 6.98 -1.66 -8.68
C SER A 113 7.59 -3.05 -8.59
N GLN A 114 7.00 -3.87 -7.73
CA GLN A 114 7.22 -5.30 -7.67
C GLN A 114 5.85 -5.98 -7.68
N ILE A 115 5.70 -7.02 -8.48
CA ILE A 115 4.47 -7.81 -8.53
C ILE A 115 4.72 -9.13 -7.81
N LEU A 116 3.92 -9.39 -6.77
CA LEU A 116 3.89 -10.70 -6.13
C LEU A 116 2.80 -11.51 -6.82
N ASP A 117 3.09 -12.74 -7.15
CA ASP A 117 2.12 -13.59 -7.80
C ASP A 117 1.30 -14.36 -6.75
N LEU A 118 0.53 -13.61 -5.94
CA LEU A 118 -0.40 -14.19 -4.99
C LEU A 118 -1.75 -14.33 -5.69
N ALA A 119 -1.83 -15.36 -6.53
CA ALA A 119 -2.98 -15.62 -7.37
C ALA A 119 -4.24 -16.00 -6.57
N ASP A 120 -5.27 -16.43 -7.27
CA ASP A 120 -6.64 -16.68 -6.76
C ASP A 120 -6.73 -17.56 -5.51
N THR A 121 -5.75 -18.41 -5.26
CA THR A 121 -5.66 -19.19 -4.03
C THR A 121 -5.60 -18.29 -2.80
N ALA A 122 -5.12 -17.07 -2.96
CA ALA A 122 -5.06 -16.10 -1.87
C ALA A 122 -6.44 -15.58 -1.44
N LYS A 123 -7.47 -15.77 -2.24
CA LYS A 123 -8.84 -15.40 -1.85
C LYS A 123 -9.36 -16.21 -0.66
N ALA A 124 -8.75 -17.36 -0.40
CA ALA A 124 -9.07 -18.16 0.78
C ALA A 124 -8.40 -17.66 2.05
N TYR A 125 -7.47 -16.71 1.95
CA TYR A 125 -6.75 -16.20 3.10
C TYR A 125 -7.57 -15.17 3.87
N PHE A 126 -7.45 -15.25 5.20
CA PHE A 126 -7.98 -14.22 6.09
C PHE A 126 -6.90 -13.21 6.42
N TYR A 127 -7.32 -12.03 6.87
CA TYR A 127 -6.41 -11.03 7.38
C TYR A 127 -5.53 -11.63 8.48
N MET A 128 -4.21 -11.47 8.35
CA MET A 128 -3.20 -11.98 9.29
C MET A 128 -3.21 -13.49 9.50
N SER A 129 -3.82 -14.26 8.58
CA SER A 129 -3.75 -15.71 8.68
C SER A 129 -2.31 -16.21 8.60
N SER A 130 -2.00 -17.32 9.27
CA SER A 130 -0.63 -17.85 9.28
C SER A 130 -0.13 -18.22 7.88
N GLN A 131 -1.01 -18.72 7.01
CA GLN A 131 -0.66 -19.04 5.63
C GLN A 131 -0.26 -17.78 4.86
N LEU A 132 -1.05 -16.71 4.97
CA LEU A 132 -0.77 -15.45 4.29
C LEU A 132 0.51 -14.81 4.81
N VAL A 133 0.70 -14.78 6.12
CA VAL A 133 1.91 -14.24 6.75
C VAL A 133 3.15 -14.99 6.25
N THR A 134 3.09 -16.31 6.22
CA THR A 134 4.21 -17.15 5.77
C THR A 134 4.56 -16.85 4.31
N VAL A 135 3.57 -16.81 3.44
CA VAL A 135 3.79 -16.55 2.01
C VAL A 135 4.37 -15.15 1.79
N LEU A 136 3.85 -14.16 2.49
CA LEU A 136 4.36 -12.79 2.36
C LEU A 136 5.80 -12.67 2.82
N LYS A 137 6.17 -13.30 3.93
CA LYS A 137 7.56 -13.30 4.42
C LYS A 137 8.51 -14.03 3.48
N GLU A 138 8.03 -15.07 2.80
CA GLU A 138 8.83 -15.79 1.80
C GLU A 138 9.08 -14.92 0.57
N LYS A 139 8.03 -14.25 0.07
CA LYS A 139 8.14 -13.43 -1.13
C LYS A 139 8.78 -12.07 -0.88
N LEU A 140 8.67 -11.56 0.34
CA LEU A 140 9.26 -10.29 0.78
C LEU A 140 10.07 -10.55 2.06
N PRO A 141 11.34 -10.97 1.93
CA PRO A 141 12.17 -11.27 3.12
C PRO A 141 12.32 -10.10 4.08
N GLU A 142 12.18 -8.87 3.60
CA GLU A 142 12.23 -7.67 4.42
C GLU A 142 11.14 -7.66 5.50
N LEU A 143 10.06 -8.41 5.32
CA LEU A 143 8.97 -8.51 6.30
C LEU A 143 9.23 -9.61 7.35
N ALA A 144 10.28 -10.41 7.18
CA ALA A 144 10.61 -11.53 8.06
C ALA A 144 11.49 -11.07 9.23
N VAL A 145 10.90 -10.28 10.11
CA VAL A 145 11.61 -9.72 11.28
C VAL A 145 11.10 -10.33 12.57
#